data_f26a2904f16934b8d6d6dd5573a0a1e8
#
_entry.id   f26a2904f16934b8d6d6dd5573a0a1e8
#
_cell.length_a   1.000
_cell.length_b   1.000
_cell.length_c   1.000
_cell.angle_alpha   90.00
_cell.angle_beta   90.00
_cell.angle_gamma   90.00
#
_symmetry.space_group_name_H-M   'P 1'
#
loop_
_entity.id
_entity.type
_entity.pdbx_description
1 polymer ?
#
loop_
_entity_poly.entity_id
_entity_poly.type
_entity_poly.pdbx_seq_one_letter_code
_entity_poly.pdbx_strand_id
1 'polypeptide(L)'
;MEIKRPLLLISNDDGYQAKGIRELVEMVSDLGDIIVCAPESARSGFSCAFSATKPLQLQLREKREGVEIWSCNGTPVDCVKMALAEIVPRTPDMVIGGINHGDNASVNVHYSGTMGVTLEGCMKYIPSVAYSLCDHSDDADFEPLRPLVRTITTKVLKDGLPLGVCLNVNFPLVPAYKGVRVCRMAKGTWGQEVVRCAHPRGYDYWWMVGRYTNDEPAATDTDNWALANGYVAITPTQIDVTAYTAIDDIKSWEL
;
A
#
# COMPACT_ATOMS: atom_id res chain seq x y z
N MET A 1 6.16 7.03 34.51
CA MET A 1 5.66 6.19 33.42
C MET A 1 6.75 6.16 32.37
N GLU A 2 7.31 5.01 32.07
CA GLU A 2 8.18 4.85 30.91
C GLU A 2 7.40 5.24 29.65
N ILE A 3 7.93 6.16 28.87
CA ILE A 3 7.37 6.52 27.58
C ILE A 3 7.61 5.33 26.68
N LYS A 4 6.59 4.50 26.48
CA LYS A 4 6.66 3.32 25.62
C LYS A 4 6.87 3.79 24.17
N ARG A 5 7.92 3.30 23.52
CA ARG A 5 8.18 3.60 22.10
C ARG A 5 6.97 3.18 21.25
N PRO A 6 6.60 3.93 20.20
CA PRO A 6 5.59 3.49 19.24
C PRO A 6 5.93 2.11 18.65
N LEU A 7 4.91 1.31 18.34
CA LEU A 7 5.06 0.03 17.65
C LEU A 7 4.52 0.17 16.22
N LEU A 8 5.37 -0.04 15.25
CA LEU A 8 5.05 0.02 13.82
C LEU A 8 4.97 -1.39 13.24
N LEU A 9 3.85 -1.73 12.61
CA LEU A 9 3.71 -2.93 11.79
C LEU A 9 3.90 -2.55 10.33
N ILE A 10 4.89 -3.15 9.66
CA ILE A 10 5.23 -2.87 8.26
C ILE A 10 5.01 -4.12 7.42
N SER A 11 4.41 -3.96 6.24
CA SER A 11 4.28 -5.02 5.24
C SER A 11 4.30 -4.44 3.82
N ASN A 12 4.37 -5.30 2.80
CA ASN A 12 4.32 -4.95 1.39
C ASN A 12 3.76 -6.10 0.56
N ASP A 13 3.71 -5.95 -0.75
CA ASP A 13 3.40 -7.01 -1.71
C ASP A 13 4.60 -7.44 -2.57
N ASP A 14 5.73 -6.74 -2.51
CA ASP A 14 6.95 -7.09 -3.23
C ASP A 14 7.77 -8.20 -2.54
N GLY A 15 7.48 -8.46 -1.25
CA GLY A 15 8.17 -9.46 -0.43
C GLY A 15 9.15 -8.86 0.58
N TYR A 16 9.48 -9.65 1.64
CA TYR A 16 10.27 -9.17 2.78
C TYR A 16 11.72 -8.77 2.44
N GLN A 17 12.24 -9.22 1.30
CA GLN A 17 13.60 -8.90 0.81
C GLN A 17 13.62 -7.69 -0.13
N ALA A 18 12.46 -7.21 -0.60
CA ALA A 18 12.39 -6.12 -1.54
C ALA A 18 13.09 -4.86 -1.00
N LYS A 19 13.73 -4.10 -1.92
CA LYS A 19 14.46 -2.89 -1.57
C LYS A 19 13.55 -1.87 -0.88
N GLY A 20 12.35 -1.66 -1.41
CA GLY A 20 11.40 -0.66 -0.86
C GLY A 20 11.06 -0.87 0.61
N ILE A 21 10.77 -2.10 1.05
CA ILE A 21 10.44 -2.35 2.46
C ILE A 21 11.67 -2.23 3.36
N ARG A 22 12.86 -2.61 2.88
CA ARG A 22 14.12 -2.46 3.61
C ARG A 22 14.47 -1.00 3.83
N GLU A 23 14.37 -0.18 2.80
CA GLU A 23 14.55 1.26 2.89
C GLU A 23 13.53 1.93 3.82
N LEU A 24 12.25 1.50 3.75
CA LEU A 24 11.21 2.00 4.65
C LEU A 24 11.57 1.75 6.12
N VAL A 25 12.01 0.53 6.45
CA VAL A 25 12.45 0.19 7.81
C VAL A 25 13.56 1.11 8.27
N GLU A 26 14.59 1.35 7.44
CA GLU A 26 15.71 2.25 7.79
C GLU A 26 15.25 3.72 7.91
N MET A 27 14.24 4.14 7.13
CA MET A 27 13.69 5.50 7.22
C MET A 27 12.98 5.80 8.53
N VAL A 28 12.37 4.78 9.17
CA VAL A 28 11.50 4.99 10.34
C VAL A 28 11.98 4.27 11.61
N SER A 29 13.16 3.63 11.60
CA SER A 29 13.69 2.81 12.70
C SER A 29 13.90 3.56 14.03
N ASP A 30 14.14 4.86 13.99
CA ASP A 30 14.27 5.69 15.18
C ASP A 30 12.91 6.21 15.71
N LEU A 31 11.83 6.11 14.95
CA LEU A 31 10.50 6.57 15.33
C LEU A 31 9.77 5.58 16.26
N GLY A 32 10.15 4.30 16.26
CA GLY A 32 9.48 3.28 17.08
C GLY A 32 10.16 1.91 16.97
N ASP A 33 9.57 0.93 17.67
CA ASP A 33 9.90 -0.48 17.48
C ASP A 33 9.17 -0.99 16.25
N ILE A 34 9.83 -1.80 15.43
CA ILE A 34 9.34 -2.23 14.13
C ILE A 34 9.15 -3.74 14.11
N ILE A 35 7.98 -4.15 13.69
CA ILE A 35 7.70 -5.52 13.27
C ILE A 35 7.37 -5.49 11.78
N VAL A 36 8.19 -6.17 10.98
CA VAL A 36 7.89 -6.45 9.58
C VAL A 36 7.29 -7.85 9.50
N CYS A 37 6.17 -7.96 8.80
CA CYS A 37 5.66 -9.26 8.34
C CYS A 37 5.23 -9.11 6.89
N ALA A 38 5.97 -9.76 5.97
CA ALA A 38 5.76 -9.58 4.54
C ALA A 38 5.82 -10.92 3.79
N PRO A 39 5.27 -11.00 2.57
CA PRO A 39 5.28 -12.23 1.78
C PRO A 39 6.70 -12.75 1.49
N GLU A 40 6.84 -14.07 1.34
CA GLU A 40 8.11 -14.70 0.95
C GLU A 40 8.54 -14.35 -0.49
N SER A 41 7.59 -13.99 -1.33
CA SER A 41 7.79 -13.61 -2.73
C SER A 41 6.77 -12.58 -3.16
N ALA A 42 7.01 -11.88 -4.26
CA ALA A 42 6.12 -10.87 -4.80
C ALA A 42 4.68 -11.39 -5.00
N ARG A 43 3.71 -10.55 -4.61
CA ARG A 43 2.27 -10.76 -4.66
C ARG A 43 1.55 -9.56 -5.28
N SER A 44 2.14 -8.96 -6.29
CA SER A 44 1.53 -7.82 -6.99
C SER A 44 0.17 -8.19 -7.58
N GLY A 45 -0.80 -7.28 -7.48
CA GLY A 45 -2.16 -7.51 -7.97
C GLY A 45 -3.08 -8.34 -7.06
N PHE A 46 -2.64 -8.71 -5.84
CA PHE A 46 -3.46 -9.51 -4.92
C PHE A 46 -4.48 -8.68 -4.12
N SER A 47 -4.41 -7.35 -4.15
CA SER A 47 -5.39 -6.49 -3.48
C SER A 47 -5.62 -6.87 -2.02
N CYS A 48 -6.88 -6.96 -1.60
CA CYS A 48 -7.30 -7.39 -0.25
C CYS A 48 -7.54 -8.90 -0.13
N ALA A 49 -7.02 -9.72 -1.04
CA ALA A 49 -7.18 -11.18 -0.97
C ALA A 49 -6.53 -11.76 0.28
N PHE A 50 -7.16 -12.77 0.87
CA PHE A 50 -6.62 -13.55 1.98
C PHE A 50 -6.78 -15.06 1.74
N SER A 51 -5.98 -15.86 2.43
CA SER A 51 -5.93 -17.32 2.27
C SER A 51 -6.93 -18.00 3.19
N ALA A 52 -8.13 -18.33 2.68
CA ALA A 52 -9.16 -19.05 3.46
C ALA A 52 -9.00 -20.57 3.43
N THR A 53 -8.25 -21.13 2.48
CA THR A 53 -8.23 -22.59 2.20
C THR A 53 -6.84 -23.22 2.29
N LYS A 54 -5.83 -22.46 2.61
CA LYS A 54 -4.44 -22.94 2.72
C LYS A 54 -3.84 -22.57 4.07
N PRO A 55 -3.04 -23.45 4.69
CA PRO A 55 -2.35 -23.13 5.92
C PRO A 55 -1.29 -22.05 5.67
N LEU A 56 -1.16 -21.14 6.64
CA LEU A 56 -0.15 -20.09 6.65
C LEU A 56 1.02 -20.50 7.55
N GLN A 57 2.21 -20.08 7.19
CA GLN A 57 3.44 -20.29 7.94
C GLN A 57 4.17 -18.97 8.13
N LEU A 58 4.66 -18.73 9.33
CA LEU A 58 5.49 -17.60 9.70
C LEU A 58 6.92 -18.07 9.93
N GLN A 59 7.88 -17.27 9.48
CA GLN A 59 9.28 -17.53 9.74
C GLN A 59 10.00 -16.23 10.14
N LEU A 60 10.62 -16.23 11.31
CA LEU A 60 11.53 -15.14 11.71
C LEU A 60 12.76 -15.17 10.83
N ARG A 61 13.04 -14.08 10.13
CA ARG A 61 14.15 -13.94 9.18
C ARG A 61 15.28 -13.13 9.77
N GLU A 62 14.98 -12.10 10.53
CA GLU A 62 15.96 -11.19 11.11
C GLU A 62 15.44 -10.64 12.43
N LYS A 63 16.33 -10.51 13.41
CA LYS A 63 16.05 -9.84 14.66
C LYS A 63 17.25 -9.00 15.06
N ARG A 64 17.02 -7.72 15.26
CA ARG A 64 18.01 -6.77 15.78
C ARG A 64 17.31 -5.82 16.75
N GLU A 65 18.07 -4.98 17.42
CA GLU A 65 17.52 -4.02 18.37
C GLU A 65 16.43 -3.15 17.72
N GLY A 66 15.23 -3.19 18.29
CA GLY A 66 14.06 -2.43 17.83
C GLY A 66 13.45 -2.91 16.50
N VAL A 67 13.94 -4.01 15.86
CA VAL A 67 13.43 -4.48 14.57
C VAL A 67 13.35 -6.01 14.54
N GLU A 68 12.17 -6.53 14.19
CA GLU A 68 11.98 -7.94 13.83
C GLU A 68 11.40 -8.05 12.42
N ILE A 69 11.97 -8.95 11.61
CA ILE A 69 11.50 -9.20 10.24
C ILE A 69 11.04 -10.65 10.11
N TRP A 70 9.78 -10.81 9.79
CA TRP A 70 9.11 -12.08 9.57
C TRP A 70 8.67 -12.20 8.12
N SER A 71 8.68 -13.42 7.60
CA SER A 71 8.02 -13.74 6.33
C SER A 71 6.81 -14.63 6.54
N CYS A 72 5.86 -14.50 5.63
CA CYS A 72 4.68 -15.36 5.56
C CYS A 72 4.53 -15.89 4.12
N ASN A 73 4.09 -17.15 3.98
CA ASN A 73 3.81 -17.74 2.66
C ASN A 73 2.46 -17.29 2.05
N GLY A 74 1.75 -16.40 2.74
CA GLY A 74 0.45 -15.87 2.36
C GLY A 74 0.50 -14.61 1.49
N THR A 75 -0.64 -13.93 1.41
CA THR A 75 -0.83 -12.63 0.76
C THR A 75 -0.34 -11.50 1.68
N PRO A 76 -0.24 -10.24 1.19
CA PRO A 76 0.04 -9.09 2.04
C PRO A 76 -0.97 -8.92 3.20
N VAL A 77 -2.25 -9.15 2.94
CA VAL A 77 -3.30 -9.11 3.96
C VAL A 77 -3.14 -10.24 4.98
N ASP A 78 -2.76 -11.46 4.54
CA ASP A 78 -2.44 -12.56 5.44
C ASP A 78 -1.28 -12.19 6.37
N CYS A 79 -0.25 -11.52 5.85
CA CYS A 79 0.89 -11.07 6.64
C CYS A 79 0.46 -10.13 7.78
N VAL A 80 -0.41 -9.16 7.49
CA VAL A 80 -0.94 -8.25 8.53
C VAL A 80 -1.79 -9.01 9.55
N LYS A 81 -2.70 -9.88 9.09
CA LYS A 81 -3.54 -10.70 9.98
C LYS A 81 -2.71 -11.60 10.90
N MET A 82 -1.74 -12.29 10.33
CA MET A 82 -0.85 -13.17 11.09
C MET A 82 0.03 -12.39 12.07
N ALA A 83 0.54 -11.24 11.67
CA ALA A 83 1.31 -10.38 12.57
C ALA A 83 0.47 -9.90 13.76
N LEU A 84 -0.75 -9.43 13.50
CA LEU A 84 -1.66 -8.95 14.55
C LEU A 84 -2.10 -10.08 15.51
N ALA A 85 -2.20 -11.31 15.03
CA ALA A 85 -2.63 -12.44 15.83
C ALA A 85 -1.49 -13.10 16.65
N GLU A 86 -0.29 -13.21 16.06
CA GLU A 86 0.74 -14.14 16.56
C GLU A 86 2.09 -13.46 16.89
N ILE A 87 2.36 -12.25 16.36
CA ILE A 87 3.71 -11.68 16.47
C ILE A 87 3.73 -10.44 17.37
N VAL A 88 2.81 -9.50 17.14
CA VAL A 88 2.85 -8.23 17.86
C VAL A 88 2.49 -8.39 19.34
N PRO A 89 3.28 -7.82 20.27
CA PRO A 89 3.02 -7.94 21.71
C PRO A 89 1.83 -7.09 22.19
N ARG A 90 1.34 -6.21 21.35
CA ARG A 90 0.20 -5.32 21.58
C ARG A 90 -0.31 -4.77 20.24
N THR A 91 -1.46 -4.13 20.24
CA THR A 91 -1.94 -3.39 19.05
C THR A 91 -0.87 -2.40 18.59
N PRO A 92 -0.45 -2.42 17.32
CA PRO A 92 0.46 -1.43 16.75
C PRO A 92 -0.13 -0.02 16.81
N ASP A 93 0.72 0.98 16.95
CA ASP A 93 0.32 2.38 16.89
C ASP A 93 0.09 2.83 15.43
N MET A 94 0.67 2.08 14.48
CA MET A 94 0.51 2.35 13.06
C MET A 94 0.78 1.10 12.21
N VAL A 95 0.06 0.96 11.11
CA VAL A 95 0.37 0.00 10.02
C VAL A 95 0.89 0.78 8.81
N ILE A 96 2.01 0.33 8.24
CA ILE A 96 2.62 0.98 7.08
C ILE A 96 2.76 -0.05 5.95
N GLY A 97 2.20 0.27 4.79
CA GLY A 97 2.38 -0.49 3.55
C GLY A 97 3.50 0.10 2.71
N GLY A 98 4.40 -0.72 2.17
CA GLY A 98 5.37 -0.27 1.15
C GLY A 98 6.84 -0.42 1.53
N ILE A 99 7.74 0.33 0.86
CA ILE A 99 7.44 1.24 -0.25
C ILE A 99 7.28 0.41 -1.52
N ASN A 100 6.16 0.60 -2.21
CA ASN A 100 5.83 -0.13 -3.43
C ASN A 100 6.67 0.35 -4.62
N HIS A 101 7.09 -0.59 -5.48
CA HIS A 101 7.63 -0.29 -6.80
C HIS A 101 6.47 -0.10 -7.79
N GLY A 102 6.24 1.13 -8.24
CA GLY A 102 5.09 1.55 -9.03
C GLY A 102 4.04 2.27 -8.20
N ASP A 103 3.21 3.09 -8.86
CA ASP A 103 2.16 3.84 -8.19
C ASP A 103 0.93 2.99 -7.87
N ASN A 104 0.21 3.44 -6.86
CA ASN A 104 -1.11 2.95 -6.46
C ASN A 104 -2.17 4.04 -6.60
N ALA A 105 -1.97 4.98 -7.54
CA ALA A 105 -2.89 6.06 -7.83
C ALA A 105 -4.08 5.60 -8.67
N SER A 106 -5.14 6.41 -8.72
CA SER A 106 -6.34 6.11 -9.49
C SER A 106 -6.90 4.72 -9.15
N VAL A 107 -7.41 4.00 -10.15
CA VAL A 107 -8.00 2.67 -10.00
C VAL A 107 -7.00 1.59 -9.57
N ASN A 108 -5.68 1.85 -9.63
CA ASN A 108 -4.66 0.93 -9.14
C ASN A 108 -4.82 0.61 -7.66
N VAL A 109 -5.41 1.52 -6.88
CA VAL A 109 -5.74 1.31 -5.45
C VAL A 109 -6.53 0.01 -5.24
N HIS A 110 -7.39 -0.38 -6.18
CA HIS A 110 -8.23 -1.58 -6.08
C HIS A 110 -7.46 -2.89 -6.31
N TYR A 111 -6.31 -2.85 -6.96
CA TYR A 111 -5.49 -4.02 -7.27
C TYR A 111 -4.26 -4.15 -6.37
N SER A 112 -3.91 -3.07 -5.68
CA SER A 112 -2.68 -2.96 -4.88
C SER A 112 -2.69 -3.83 -3.63
N GLY A 113 -1.69 -4.70 -3.51
CA GLY A 113 -1.42 -5.43 -2.27
C GLY A 113 -0.90 -4.53 -1.16
N THR A 114 -0.11 -3.50 -1.48
CA THR A 114 0.34 -2.47 -0.55
C THR A 114 -0.84 -1.70 0.05
N MET A 115 -1.86 -1.36 -0.77
CA MET A 115 -3.11 -0.81 -0.25
C MET A 115 -3.89 -1.84 0.56
N GLY A 116 -3.86 -3.11 0.18
CA GLY A 116 -4.45 -4.22 0.94
C GLY A 116 -3.92 -4.28 2.38
N VAL A 117 -2.60 -4.15 2.57
CA VAL A 117 -1.95 -4.01 3.90
C VAL A 117 -2.56 -2.86 4.69
N THR A 118 -2.62 -1.71 4.07
CA THR A 118 -3.05 -0.46 4.70
C THR A 118 -4.54 -0.48 5.03
N LEU A 119 -5.37 -1.00 4.13
CA LEU A 119 -6.80 -1.19 4.35
C LEU A 119 -7.07 -2.21 5.46
N GLU A 120 -6.31 -3.31 5.55
CA GLU A 120 -6.46 -4.29 6.65
C GLU A 120 -6.16 -3.65 8.01
N GLY A 121 -5.10 -2.84 8.12
CA GLY A 121 -4.81 -2.06 9.34
C GLY A 121 -5.94 -1.08 9.66
N CYS A 122 -6.44 -0.36 8.65
CA CYS A 122 -7.53 0.60 8.79
C CYS A 122 -8.84 -0.07 9.23
N MET A 123 -9.16 -1.28 8.74
CA MET A 123 -10.31 -2.09 9.19
C MET A 123 -10.20 -2.53 10.66
N LYS A 124 -9.00 -2.51 11.24
CA LYS A 124 -8.77 -2.72 12.67
C LYS A 124 -8.72 -1.40 13.46
N TYR A 125 -9.08 -0.31 12.81
CA TYR A 125 -9.02 1.06 13.37
C TYR A 125 -7.62 1.47 13.83
N ILE A 126 -6.58 0.90 13.20
CA ILE A 126 -5.19 1.30 13.41
C ILE A 126 -4.84 2.35 12.36
N PRO A 127 -4.28 3.52 12.73
CA PRO A 127 -3.78 4.49 11.77
C PRO A 127 -2.89 3.83 10.72
N SER A 128 -3.17 4.04 9.44
CA SER A 128 -2.50 3.28 8.38
C SER A 128 -2.13 4.15 7.19
N VAL A 129 -0.92 3.94 6.63
CA VAL A 129 -0.41 4.69 5.47
C VAL A 129 0.26 3.74 4.48
N ALA A 130 -0.03 3.90 3.20
CA ALA A 130 0.69 3.26 2.10
C ALA A 130 1.63 4.26 1.44
N TYR A 131 2.86 3.82 1.15
CA TYR A 131 3.85 4.57 0.39
C TYR A 131 4.20 3.85 -0.91
N SER A 132 4.24 4.58 -2.01
CA SER A 132 4.52 4.06 -3.36
C SER A 132 5.38 5.04 -4.14
N LEU A 133 6.37 4.53 -4.88
CA LEU A 133 7.19 5.31 -5.80
C LEU A 133 6.80 4.96 -7.24
N CYS A 134 6.56 5.94 -8.10
CA CYS A 134 6.26 5.75 -9.53
C CYS A 134 7.51 5.30 -10.33
N ASP A 135 8.19 4.26 -9.83
CA ASP A 135 9.35 3.64 -10.46
C ASP A 135 9.27 2.13 -10.29
N HIS A 136 9.33 1.40 -11.42
CA HIS A 136 9.28 -0.06 -11.46
C HIS A 136 10.67 -0.70 -11.60
N SER A 137 11.74 0.10 -11.60
CA SER A 137 13.09 -0.42 -11.78
C SER A 137 13.59 -1.14 -10.52
N ASP A 138 14.40 -2.18 -10.70
CA ASP A 138 14.99 -2.94 -9.60
C ASP A 138 15.99 -2.08 -8.79
N ASP A 139 16.56 -1.05 -9.41
CA ASP A 139 17.53 -0.12 -8.83
C ASP A 139 16.90 1.20 -8.35
N ALA A 140 15.56 1.29 -8.29
CA ALA A 140 14.83 2.47 -7.84
C ALA A 140 15.47 3.12 -6.59
N ASP A 141 15.60 4.45 -6.62
CA ASP A 141 16.15 5.23 -5.50
C ASP A 141 15.02 5.73 -4.59
N PHE A 142 14.96 5.18 -3.38
CA PHE A 142 13.97 5.56 -2.38
C PHE A 142 14.46 6.67 -1.43
N GLU A 143 15.74 7.03 -1.45
CA GLU A 143 16.29 8.01 -0.51
C GLU A 143 15.61 9.40 -0.61
N PRO A 144 15.24 9.91 -1.81
CA PRO A 144 14.50 11.17 -1.92
C PRO A 144 13.15 11.21 -1.20
N LEU A 145 12.55 10.05 -0.89
CA LEU A 145 11.26 9.95 -0.20
C LEU A 145 11.41 10.17 1.32
N ARG A 146 12.59 9.87 1.88
CA ARG A 146 12.86 9.84 3.33
C ARG A 146 12.30 11.05 4.10
N PRO A 147 12.52 12.28 3.70
CA PRO A 147 12.06 13.44 4.49
C PRO A 147 10.53 13.46 4.63
N LEU A 148 9.79 13.18 3.55
CA LEU A 148 8.34 13.20 3.55
C LEU A 148 7.74 11.94 4.20
N VAL A 149 8.31 10.75 3.98
CA VAL A 149 7.92 9.51 4.68
C VAL A 149 8.01 9.72 6.18
N ARG A 150 9.12 10.25 6.68
CA ARG A 150 9.32 10.54 8.12
C ARG A 150 8.33 11.57 8.63
N THR A 151 8.14 12.67 7.90
CA THR A 151 7.21 13.74 8.29
C THR A 151 5.78 13.23 8.40
N ILE A 152 5.31 12.49 7.38
CA ILE A 152 3.94 11.94 7.35
C ILE A 152 3.77 10.90 8.46
N THR A 153 4.72 9.95 8.60
CA THR A 153 4.68 8.93 9.65
C THR A 153 4.63 9.56 11.04
N THR A 154 5.50 10.53 11.33
CA THR A 154 5.52 11.24 12.62
C THR A 154 4.20 11.97 12.89
N LYS A 155 3.64 12.61 11.86
CA LYS A 155 2.37 13.32 12.00
C LYS A 155 1.21 12.38 12.27
N VAL A 156 1.13 11.25 11.57
CA VAL A 156 0.09 10.23 11.79
C VAL A 156 0.24 9.57 13.17
N LEU A 157 1.45 9.28 13.62
CA LEU A 157 1.69 8.75 14.97
C LEU A 157 1.25 9.73 16.06
N LYS A 158 1.43 11.03 15.82
CA LYS A 158 1.08 12.07 16.79
C LYS A 158 -0.42 12.39 16.83
N ASP A 159 -1.03 12.57 15.66
CA ASP A 159 -2.36 13.16 15.51
C ASP A 159 -3.45 12.11 15.19
N GLY A 160 -3.04 10.90 14.77
CA GLY A 160 -3.94 9.86 14.26
C GLY A 160 -4.50 10.19 12.88
N LEU A 161 -5.50 9.40 12.49
CA LEU A 161 -6.33 9.61 11.29
C LEU A 161 -7.80 9.47 11.68
N PRO A 162 -8.74 10.04 10.92
CA PRO A 162 -10.15 9.79 11.12
C PRO A 162 -10.45 8.28 11.06
N LEU A 163 -11.39 7.80 11.88
CA LEU A 163 -11.76 6.38 11.91
C LEU A 163 -12.21 5.91 10.53
N GLY A 164 -11.66 4.77 10.11
CA GLY A 164 -11.98 4.19 8.80
C GLY A 164 -11.30 4.88 7.61
N VAL A 165 -10.35 5.79 7.87
CA VAL A 165 -9.56 6.47 6.83
C VAL A 165 -8.09 6.07 6.95
N CYS A 166 -7.46 5.76 5.84
CA CYS A 166 -6.02 5.57 5.67
C CYS A 166 -5.48 6.51 4.59
N LEU A 167 -4.17 6.60 4.44
CA LEU A 167 -3.54 7.43 3.43
C LEU A 167 -2.88 6.57 2.35
N ASN A 168 -3.14 6.91 1.09
CA ASN A 168 -2.42 6.43 -0.08
C ASN A 168 -1.49 7.54 -0.57
N VAL A 169 -0.18 7.35 -0.35
CA VAL A 169 0.85 8.35 -0.65
C VAL A 169 1.69 7.87 -1.82
N ASN A 170 1.66 8.61 -2.91
CA ASN A 170 2.39 8.28 -4.13
C ASN A 170 3.41 9.37 -4.45
N PHE A 171 4.64 8.95 -4.76
CA PHE A 171 5.77 9.80 -5.09
C PHE A 171 6.06 9.73 -6.59
N PRO A 172 6.07 10.84 -7.32
CA PRO A 172 6.44 10.85 -8.73
C PRO A 172 7.95 10.60 -8.90
N LEU A 173 8.33 9.98 -10.01
CA LEU A 173 9.73 9.85 -10.40
C LEU A 173 10.21 11.17 -11.05
N VAL A 174 10.72 12.07 -10.22
CA VAL A 174 11.23 13.38 -10.62
C VAL A 174 12.48 13.75 -9.83
N PRO A 175 13.39 14.58 -10.36
CA PRO A 175 14.60 15.01 -9.65
C PRO A 175 14.35 15.77 -8.35
N ALA A 176 13.23 16.47 -8.25
CA ALA A 176 12.80 17.21 -7.06
C ALA A 176 11.28 17.38 -7.05
N TYR A 177 10.67 17.15 -5.88
CA TYR A 177 9.23 17.35 -5.69
C TYR A 177 8.89 18.84 -5.63
N LYS A 178 7.84 19.25 -6.34
CA LYS A 178 7.30 20.61 -6.25
C LYS A 178 6.52 20.88 -4.96
N GLY A 179 6.28 19.85 -4.17
CA GLY A 179 5.53 19.90 -2.92
C GLY A 179 4.57 18.73 -2.81
N VAL A 180 3.62 18.83 -1.87
CA VAL A 180 2.62 17.82 -1.58
C VAL A 180 1.23 18.33 -1.96
N ARG A 181 0.40 17.46 -2.55
CA ARG A 181 -1.02 17.72 -2.84
C ARG A 181 -1.90 16.67 -2.18
N VAL A 182 -2.90 17.12 -1.45
CA VAL A 182 -4.01 16.26 -1.03
C VAL A 182 -5.00 16.20 -2.18
N CYS A 183 -5.28 15.00 -2.67
CA CYS A 183 -6.00 14.77 -3.91
C CYS A 183 -7.15 13.80 -3.69
N ARG A 184 -8.11 13.81 -4.61
CA ARG A 184 -9.00 12.66 -4.79
C ARG A 184 -8.40 11.66 -5.78
N MET A 185 -8.88 10.44 -5.74
CA MET A 185 -8.60 9.42 -6.74
C MET A 185 -9.06 9.89 -8.13
N ALA A 186 -8.21 9.77 -9.15
CA ALA A 186 -8.59 10.03 -10.54
C ALA A 186 -9.53 8.94 -11.05
N LYS A 187 -10.45 9.32 -11.94
CA LYS A 187 -11.22 8.34 -12.73
C LYS A 187 -10.38 7.86 -13.90
N GLY A 188 -10.41 6.56 -14.13
CA GLY A 188 -9.68 5.97 -15.24
C GLY A 188 -9.97 4.48 -15.36
N THR A 189 -9.53 3.92 -16.45
CA THR A 189 -9.79 2.53 -16.79
C THR A 189 -8.54 1.86 -17.37
N TRP A 190 -8.43 0.56 -17.12
CA TRP A 190 -7.47 -0.29 -17.82
C TRP A 190 -8.14 -0.88 -19.07
N GLY A 191 -7.43 -0.90 -20.19
CA GLY A 191 -7.87 -1.50 -21.44
C GLY A 191 -6.78 -2.37 -22.05
N GLN A 192 -7.13 -3.19 -23.04
CA GLN A 192 -6.20 -4.11 -23.73
C GLN A 192 -5.43 -5.01 -22.74
N GLU A 193 -6.12 -5.53 -21.72
CA GLU A 193 -5.52 -6.15 -20.55
C GLU A 193 -4.96 -7.56 -20.79
N VAL A 194 -5.16 -8.14 -21.96
CA VAL A 194 -4.73 -9.50 -22.27
C VAL A 194 -3.99 -9.57 -23.61
N VAL A 195 -2.79 -10.12 -23.59
CA VAL A 195 -2.03 -10.45 -24.81
C VAL A 195 -1.88 -11.95 -24.93
N ARG A 196 -2.35 -12.49 -26.06
CA ARG A 196 -2.19 -13.89 -26.43
C ARG A 196 -0.80 -14.14 -27.00
N CYS A 197 -0.12 -15.16 -26.51
CA CYS A 197 1.17 -15.62 -26.97
C CYS A 197 1.09 -17.10 -27.37
N ALA A 198 1.84 -17.51 -28.40
CA ALA A 198 1.96 -18.89 -28.79
C ALA A 198 3.15 -19.54 -28.09
N HIS A 199 2.90 -20.66 -27.40
CA HIS A 199 3.96 -21.44 -26.80
C HIS A 199 4.61 -22.36 -27.86
N PRO A 200 5.95 -22.58 -27.87
CA PRO A 200 6.63 -23.44 -28.85
C PRO A 200 6.10 -24.88 -28.92
N ARG A 201 5.44 -25.37 -27.86
CA ARG A 201 4.81 -26.72 -27.82
C ARG A 201 3.38 -26.78 -28.35
N GLY A 202 2.89 -25.74 -29.02
CA GLY A 202 1.62 -25.77 -29.75
C GLY A 202 0.37 -25.46 -28.93
N TYR A 203 0.49 -24.84 -27.77
CA TYR A 203 -0.65 -24.28 -27.02
C TYR A 203 -0.49 -22.78 -26.83
N ASP A 204 -1.61 -22.09 -26.59
CA ASP A 204 -1.61 -20.67 -26.31
C ASP A 204 -1.51 -20.40 -24.81
N TYR A 205 -0.92 -19.26 -24.46
CA TYR A 205 -0.93 -18.68 -23.12
C TYR A 205 -1.13 -17.17 -23.20
N TRP A 206 -1.50 -16.58 -22.09
CA TRP A 206 -1.86 -15.16 -22.05
C TRP A 206 -1.09 -14.45 -20.95
N TRP A 207 -0.65 -13.24 -21.26
CA TRP A 207 -0.13 -12.32 -20.28
C TRP A 207 -1.20 -11.31 -19.90
N MET A 208 -1.33 -11.06 -18.59
CA MET A 208 -2.04 -9.88 -18.10
C MET A 208 -1.12 -8.70 -18.32
N VAL A 209 -1.57 -7.74 -19.09
CA VAL A 209 -0.90 -6.50 -19.44
C VAL A 209 -1.89 -5.36 -19.19
N GLY A 210 -1.81 -4.27 -19.86
CA GLY A 210 -2.85 -3.26 -19.85
C GLY A 210 -2.30 -1.90 -20.22
N ARG A 211 -3.19 -1.07 -20.70
CA ARG A 211 -2.93 0.33 -20.90
C ARG A 211 -3.92 1.14 -20.05
N TYR A 212 -3.41 1.88 -19.10
CA TYR A 212 -4.21 2.78 -18.31
C TYR A 212 -4.61 4.01 -19.14
N THR A 213 -5.86 4.43 -19.02
CA THR A 213 -6.40 5.66 -19.60
C THR A 213 -7.01 6.49 -18.48
N ASN A 214 -6.57 7.75 -18.34
CA ASN A 214 -7.18 8.72 -17.45
C ASN A 214 -8.42 9.30 -18.16
N ASP A 215 -9.60 9.12 -17.56
CA ASP A 215 -10.88 9.57 -18.15
C ASP A 215 -11.16 11.06 -17.88
N GLU A 216 -10.34 11.71 -17.03
CA GLU A 216 -10.49 13.13 -16.67
C GLU A 216 -9.15 13.88 -16.68
N PRO A 217 -8.42 13.90 -17.82
CA PRO A 217 -7.06 14.44 -17.89
C PRO A 217 -6.96 15.93 -17.59
N ALA A 218 -8.07 16.66 -17.66
CA ALA A 218 -8.14 18.10 -17.35
C ALA A 218 -8.39 18.39 -15.85
N ALA A 219 -8.74 17.39 -15.05
CA ALA A 219 -9.02 17.56 -13.61
C ALA A 219 -7.71 17.75 -12.84
N THR A 220 -7.56 18.90 -12.17
CA THR A 220 -6.32 19.31 -11.47
C THR A 220 -6.30 18.95 -9.98
N ASP A 221 -7.36 18.33 -9.48
CA ASP A 221 -7.56 17.93 -8.08
C ASP A 221 -7.30 16.43 -7.85
N THR A 222 -6.79 15.72 -8.86
CA THR A 222 -6.57 14.28 -8.84
C THR A 222 -5.12 13.90 -8.52
N ASP A 223 -4.95 12.67 -8.02
CA ASP A 223 -3.65 12.04 -7.78
C ASP A 223 -2.82 11.94 -9.07
N ASN A 224 -3.42 11.50 -10.18
CA ASN A 224 -2.74 11.42 -11.47
C ASN A 224 -2.24 12.78 -11.95
N TRP A 225 -3.04 13.85 -11.78
CA TRP A 225 -2.59 15.18 -12.13
C TRP A 225 -1.42 15.63 -11.26
N ALA A 226 -1.50 15.39 -9.95
CA ALA A 226 -0.43 15.75 -9.02
C ALA A 226 0.89 15.06 -9.40
N LEU A 227 0.86 13.75 -9.64
CA LEU A 227 2.03 12.96 -10.03
C LEU A 227 2.61 13.43 -11.37
N ALA A 228 1.77 13.62 -12.39
CA ALA A 228 2.19 14.09 -13.70
C ALA A 228 2.82 15.50 -13.67
N ASN A 229 2.48 16.30 -12.65
CA ASN A 229 3.03 17.64 -12.46
C ASN A 229 4.16 17.73 -11.42
N GLY A 230 4.67 16.60 -10.93
CA GLY A 230 5.83 16.55 -10.03
C GLY A 230 5.51 16.83 -8.55
N TYR A 231 4.26 16.67 -8.15
CA TYR A 231 3.84 16.74 -6.75
C TYR A 231 3.69 15.34 -6.15
N VAL A 232 4.02 15.19 -4.88
CA VAL A 232 3.65 14.01 -4.10
C VAL A 232 2.14 14.05 -3.87
N ALA A 233 1.44 12.97 -4.22
CA ALA A 233 0.00 12.85 -4.07
C ALA A 233 -0.34 12.13 -2.76
N ILE A 234 -1.21 12.73 -1.94
CA ILE A 234 -1.82 12.09 -0.77
C ILE A 234 -3.30 11.95 -1.03
N THR A 235 -3.79 10.73 -1.16
CA THR A 235 -5.21 10.43 -1.35
C THR A 235 -5.75 9.78 -0.08
N PRO A 236 -6.59 10.49 0.72
CA PRO A 236 -7.32 9.87 1.81
C PRO A 236 -8.24 8.79 1.25
N THR A 237 -8.09 7.56 1.75
CA THR A 237 -8.83 6.38 1.30
C THR A 237 -9.62 5.81 2.47
N GLN A 238 -10.88 5.45 2.25
CA GLN A 238 -11.75 4.94 3.30
C GLN A 238 -12.12 3.48 3.09
N ILE A 239 -12.42 2.79 4.18
CA ILE A 239 -12.86 1.38 4.16
C ILE A 239 -14.36 1.24 3.88
N ASP A 240 -15.14 2.28 4.08
CA ASP A 240 -16.57 2.28 3.74
C ASP A 240 -16.73 2.58 2.25
N VAL A 241 -17.11 1.57 1.48
CA VAL A 241 -17.33 1.64 0.04
C VAL A 241 -18.79 1.90 -0.35
N THR A 242 -19.64 2.30 0.61
CA THR A 242 -21.05 2.61 0.39
C THR A 242 -21.21 3.86 -0.47
N ALA A 243 -21.90 3.75 -1.59
CA ALA A 243 -22.30 4.90 -2.40
C ALA A 243 -23.52 5.61 -1.78
N TYR A 244 -23.29 6.43 -0.76
CA TYR A 244 -24.37 7.11 0.01
C TYR A 244 -25.32 7.90 -0.88
N THR A 245 -24.81 8.52 -1.93
CA THR A 245 -25.62 9.30 -2.89
C THR A 245 -26.58 8.46 -3.73
N ALA A 246 -26.36 7.16 -3.82
CA ALA A 246 -27.22 6.25 -4.59
C ALA A 246 -28.28 5.55 -3.72
N ILE A 247 -28.20 5.69 -2.39
CA ILE A 247 -29.10 4.95 -1.49
C ILE A 247 -30.58 5.30 -1.74
N ASP A 248 -30.91 6.58 -1.85
CA ASP A 248 -32.30 6.99 -1.98
C ASP A 248 -32.86 6.66 -3.38
N ASP A 249 -32.03 6.71 -4.41
CA ASP A 249 -32.42 6.28 -5.75
C ASP A 249 -32.79 4.79 -5.77
N ILE A 250 -31.95 3.94 -5.13
CA ILE A 250 -32.17 2.50 -5.07
C ILE A 250 -33.37 2.15 -4.17
N LYS A 251 -33.61 2.88 -3.06
CA LYS A 251 -34.81 2.72 -2.23
C LYS A 251 -36.12 2.97 -2.99
N SER A 252 -36.07 3.78 -4.04
CA SER A 252 -37.24 4.05 -4.87
C SER A 252 -37.63 2.90 -5.83
N TRP A 253 -36.79 1.87 -5.92
CA TRP A 253 -37.10 0.69 -6.72
C TRP A 253 -38.20 -0.12 -6.07
N GLU A 254 -39.23 -0.49 -6.83
CA GLU A 254 -40.31 -1.40 -6.39
C GLU A 254 -39.75 -2.85 -6.44
N LEU A 255 -39.21 -3.34 -5.32
CA LEU A 255 -38.64 -4.69 -5.17
C LEU A 255 -39.57 -5.63 -4.41
#